data_52e13f5ff846d7096ad43d4aa26f96d4
#
_entry.id   52e13f5ff846d7096ad43d4aa26f96d4
#
_cell.length_a   1.000
_cell.length_b   1.000
_cell.length_c   1.000
_cell.angle_alpha   90.00
_cell.angle_beta   90.00
_cell.angle_gamma   90.00
#
_symmetry.space_group_name_H-M   'P 1'
#
loop_
_entity.id
_entity.type
_entity.pdbx_description
1 polymer ?
#
loop_
_entity_poly.entity_id
_entity_poly.type
_entity_poly.pdbx_seq_one_letter_code
_entity_poly.pdbx_strand_id
1 'polypeptide(L)'
;MKWMIASDLHGSYYYAQQLQQAFEREQADRLLFLGDLLYHGPRNDLPRDYAPKQVIPLLNRLAPKLLCVRGNCDAEVDQMVLNFPMLADYAVLPVGQRLVYVTHGHVFNLNHLPPLAPGDILLHGHTHVPAWTDFGQGNLYLNPGSVSIPKENTAHSYMTLEGNTVCWKTMEGACYHQLQL
;
A
#
# COMPACT_ATOMS: atom_id res chain seq x y z
N MET A 1 -16.43 7.20 -3.54
CA MET A 1 -15.13 6.79 -4.15
C MET A 1 -14.57 5.66 -3.31
N LYS A 2 -14.24 4.54 -3.95
CA LYS A 2 -13.63 3.37 -3.31
C LYS A 2 -12.14 3.32 -3.65
N TRP A 3 -11.30 3.30 -2.63
CA TRP A 3 -9.86 3.09 -2.75
C TRP A 3 -9.51 1.63 -2.49
N MET A 4 -8.64 1.08 -3.31
CA MET A 4 -7.86 -0.09 -2.95
C MET A 4 -6.47 0.39 -2.51
N ILE A 5 -5.94 -0.17 -1.43
CA ILE A 5 -4.66 0.26 -0.83
C ILE A 5 -3.77 -0.96 -0.72
N ALA A 6 -2.58 -0.89 -1.32
CA ALA A 6 -1.64 -2.00 -1.39
C ALA A 6 -0.21 -1.53 -1.15
N SER A 7 0.68 -2.43 -0.78
CA SER A 7 2.09 -2.14 -0.49
C SER A 7 2.99 -3.35 -0.76
N ASP A 8 4.28 -3.07 -0.97
CA ASP A 8 5.33 -4.09 -0.90
C ASP A 8 5.14 -5.25 -1.91
N LEU A 9 5.10 -4.90 -3.22
CA LEU A 9 4.99 -5.83 -4.34
C LEU A 9 6.33 -6.48 -4.71
N HIS A 10 7.42 -5.71 -4.56
CA HIS A 10 8.80 -6.17 -4.73
C HIS A 10 9.08 -6.93 -6.03
N GLY A 11 8.46 -6.51 -7.14
CA GLY A 11 8.73 -7.08 -8.47
C GLY A 11 8.13 -8.47 -8.74
N SER A 12 7.23 -8.96 -7.90
CA SER A 12 6.51 -10.21 -8.12
C SER A 12 5.49 -10.06 -9.25
N TYR A 13 5.71 -10.76 -10.37
CA TYR A 13 4.76 -10.77 -11.46
C TYR A 13 3.47 -11.52 -11.11
N TYR A 14 3.61 -12.64 -10.41
CA TYR A 14 2.46 -13.42 -9.93
C TYR A 14 1.51 -12.54 -9.10
N TYR A 15 2.04 -11.84 -8.09
CA TYR A 15 1.20 -10.99 -7.23
C TYR A 15 0.77 -9.68 -7.89
N ALA A 16 1.49 -9.18 -8.88
CA ALA A 16 1.02 -8.07 -9.71
C ALA A 16 -0.24 -8.43 -10.50
N GLN A 17 -0.31 -9.65 -11.03
CA GLN A 17 -1.52 -10.17 -11.69
C GLN A 17 -2.68 -10.33 -10.71
N GLN A 18 -2.41 -10.89 -9.52
CA GLN A 18 -3.42 -11.01 -8.45
C GLN A 18 -3.94 -9.64 -8.00
N LEU A 19 -3.05 -8.64 -7.88
CA LEU A 19 -3.41 -7.26 -7.53
C LEU A 19 -4.34 -6.64 -8.59
N GLN A 20 -4.03 -6.83 -9.87
CA GLN A 20 -4.89 -6.35 -10.95
C GLN A 20 -6.27 -7.01 -10.89
N GLN A 21 -6.34 -8.34 -10.72
CA GLN A 21 -7.61 -9.08 -10.58
C GLN A 21 -8.40 -8.61 -9.35
N ALA A 22 -7.70 -8.37 -8.22
CA ALA A 22 -8.32 -7.84 -7.01
C ALA A 22 -8.88 -6.44 -7.25
N PHE A 23 -8.14 -5.56 -7.93
CA PHE A 23 -8.60 -4.21 -8.26
C PHE A 23 -9.87 -4.22 -9.13
N GLU A 24 -9.94 -5.11 -10.11
CA GLU A 24 -11.12 -5.30 -10.97
C GLU A 24 -12.31 -5.89 -10.17
N ARG A 25 -12.06 -6.92 -9.34
CA ARG A 25 -13.07 -7.55 -8.47
C ARG A 25 -13.68 -6.56 -7.48
N GLU A 26 -12.85 -5.70 -6.87
CA GLU A 26 -13.29 -4.67 -5.94
C GLU A 26 -14.03 -3.52 -6.62
N GLN A 27 -13.96 -3.40 -7.94
CA GLN A 27 -14.48 -2.26 -8.69
C GLN A 27 -13.97 -0.92 -8.09
N ALA A 28 -12.71 -0.90 -7.65
CA ALA A 28 -12.13 0.26 -7.02
C ALA A 28 -11.93 1.41 -8.02
N ASP A 29 -12.24 2.62 -7.59
CA ASP A 29 -12.06 3.83 -8.41
C ASP A 29 -10.58 4.19 -8.54
N ARG A 30 -9.79 3.98 -7.47
CA ARG A 30 -8.37 4.33 -7.35
C ARG A 30 -7.59 3.24 -6.64
N LEU A 31 -6.32 3.11 -7.02
CA LEU A 31 -5.31 2.30 -6.33
C LEU A 31 -4.32 3.25 -5.64
N LEU A 32 -4.22 3.18 -4.33
CA LEU A 32 -3.19 3.82 -3.53
C LEU A 32 -2.09 2.80 -3.26
N PHE A 33 -0.88 3.04 -3.78
CA PHE A 33 0.24 2.15 -3.58
C PHE A 33 1.29 2.78 -2.64
N LEU A 34 1.67 2.04 -1.61
CA LEU A 34 2.51 2.57 -0.52
C LEU A 34 4.01 2.32 -0.73
N GLY A 35 4.44 2.05 -1.98
CA GLY A 35 5.85 1.90 -2.34
C GLY A 35 6.36 0.46 -2.37
N ASP A 36 7.65 0.31 -2.68
CA ASP A 36 8.37 -0.94 -2.91
C ASP A 36 7.76 -1.77 -4.06
N LEU A 37 7.82 -1.14 -5.27
CA LEU A 37 7.16 -1.67 -6.46
C LEU A 37 7.95 -2.77 -7.18
N LEU A 38 9.21 -2.51 -7.56
CA LEU A 38 9.94 -3.33 -8.53
C LEU A 38 11.11 -4.11 -7.92
N TYR A 39 11.86 -3.53 -6.99
CA TYR A 39 13.05 -4.16 -6.40
C TYR A 39 12.69 -4.95 -5.15
N HIS A 40 13.22 -6.19 -5.04
CA HIS A 40 12.94 -7.06 -3.90
C HIS A 40 13.57 -6.59 -2.58
N GLY A 41 14.63 -5.75 -2.66
CA GLY A 41 15.43 -5.32 -1.51
C GLY A 41 16.46 -6.37 -1.08
N PRO A 42 17.64 -5.94 -0.59
CA PRO A 42 18.77 -6.87 -0.33
C PRO A 42 18.56 -7.77 0.90
N ARG A 43 17.55 -7.46 1.73
CA ARG A 43 17.25 -8.20 2.96
C ARG A 43 16.11 -9.20 2.83
N ASN A 44 15.41 -9.22 1.69
CA ASN A 44 14.29 -10.12 1.43
C ASN A 44 14.72 -11.22 0.48
N ASP A 45 14.13 -12.40 0.65
CA ASP A 45 14.17 -13.42 -0.39
C ASP A 45 13.41 -12.95 -1.63
N LEU A 46 13.73 -13.53 -2.79
CA LEU A 46 13.00 -13.23 -4.01
C LEU A 46 11.54 -13.64 -3.85
N PRO A 47 10.58 -12.74 -4.13
CA PRO A 47 9.18 -13.11 -4.10
C PRO A 47 8.85 -14.09 -5.23
N ARG A 48 7.72 -14.78 -5.08
CA ARG A 48 7.22 -15.69 -6.11
C ARG A 48 7.18 -14.98 -7.48
N ASP A 49 7.77 -15.62 -8.49
CA ASP A 49 7.81 -15.15 -9.87
C ASP A 49 8.36 -13.71 -9.97
N TYR A 50 9.56 -13.50 -9.40
CA TYR A 50 10.24 -12.21 -9.47
C TYR A 50 10.60 -11.86 -10.92
N ALA A 51 9.87 -10.93 -11.52
CA ALA A 51 10.03 -10.53 -12.92
C ALA A 51 9.64 -9.05 -13.13
N PRO A 52 10.42 -8.08 -12.60
CA PRO A 52 10.05 -6.65 -12.62
C PRO A 52 9.77 -6.13 -14.03
N LYS A 53 10.47 -6.61 -15.06
CA LYS A 53 10.19 -6.25 -16.45
C LYS A 53 8.78 -6.61 -16.91
N GLN A 54 8.16 -7.64 -16.34
CA GLN A 54 6.78 -8.02 -16.61
C GLN A 54 5.78 -7.27 -15.73
N VAL A 55 6.19 -6.81 -14.55
CA VAL A 55 5.38 -6.00 -13.64
C VAL A 55 5.14 -4.60 -14.21
N ILE A 56 6.14 -3.98 -14.81
CA ILE A 56 6.08 -2.62 -15.38
C ILE A 56 4.84 -2.40 -16.26
N PRO A 57 4.57 -3.20 -17.31
CA PRO A 57 3.40 -2.98 -18.17
C PRO A 57 2.06 -3.21 -17.43
N LEU A 58 2.02 -4.04 -16.39
CA LEU A 58 0.82 -4.21 -15.56
C LEU A 58 0.51 -2.94 -14.77
N LEU A 59 1.50 -2.38 -14.09
CA LEU A 59 1.33 -1.15 -13.31
C LEU A 59 1.03 0.05 -14.22
N ASN A 60 1.68 0.14 -15.37
CA ASN A 60 1.46 1.22 -16.33
C ASN A 60 0.03 1.23 -16.91
N ARG A 61 -0.64 0.08 -17.01
CA ARG A 61 -2.07 0.05 -17.37
C ARG A 61 -2.97 0.66 -16.28
N LEU A 62 -2.55 0.61 -15.03
CA LEU A 62 -3.27 1.20 -13.90
C LEU A 62 -2.91 2.68 -13.65
N ALA A 63 -1.91 3.23 -14.36
CA ALA A 63 -1.40 4.58 -14.15
C ALA A 63 -2.48 5.67 -14.01
N PRO A 64 -3.56 5.73 -14.84
CA PRO A 64 -4.59 6.77 -14.70
C PRO A 64 -5.40 6.68 -13.40
N LYS A 65 -5.34 5.55 -12.70
CA LYS A 65 -6.07 5.29 -11.46
C LYS A 65 -5.15 5.14 -10.23
N LEU A 66 -3.83 5.23 -10.43
CA LEU A 66 -2.82 4.92 -9.42
C LEU A 66 -2.25 6.19 -8.79
N LEU A 67 -2.27 6.26 -7.46
CA LEU A 67 -1.51 7.19 -6.64
C LEU A 67 -0.45 6.40 -5.89
N CYS A 68 0.81 6.87 -5.90
CA CYS A 68 1.92 6.16 -5.29
C CYS A 68 2.74 7.08 -4.38
N VAL A 69 3.25 6.53 -3.28
CA VAL A 69 4.32 7.12 -2.48
C VAL A 69 5.58 6.25 -2.58
N ARG A 70 6.75 6.86 -2.39
CA ARG A 70 8.06 6.22 -2.53
C ARG A 70 8.33 5.24 -1.39
N GLY A 71 8.70 4.00 -1.73
CA GLY A 71 9.28 3.04 -0.81
C GLY A 71 10.81 3.17 -0.70
N ASN A 72 11.40 2.44 0.25
CA ASN A 72 12.87 2.44 0.42
C ASN A 72 13.61 1.65 -0.65
N CYS A 73 12.91 0.78 -1.37
CA CYS A 73 13.47 0.04 -2.50
C CYS A 73 13.19 0.72 -3.85
N ASP A 74 12.44 1.82 -3.88
CA ASP A 74 12.10 2.56 -5.09
C ASP A 74 13.18 3.60 -5.42
N ALA A 75 13.60 3.65 -6.67
CA ALA A 75 14.67 4.52 -7.14
C ALA A 75 14.23 5.40 -8.32
N GLU A 76 15.02 6.43 -8.61
CA GLU A 76 14.79 7.31 -9.76
C GLU A 76 14.77 6.55 -11.09
N VAL A 77 15.52 5.44 -11.20
CA VAL A 77 15.52 4.58 -12.39
C VAL A 77 14.17 3.89 -12.61
N ASP A 78 13.41 3.61 -11.55
CA ASP A 78 12.09 3.01 -11.65
C ASP A 78 11.08 4.02 -12.24
N GLN A 79 11.22 5.31 -11.87
CA GLN A 79 10.41 6.37 -12.45
C GLN A 79 10.62 6.52 -13.98
N MET A 80 11.76 6.11 -14.52
CA MET A 80 12.00 6.15 -15.97
C MET A 80 11.14 5.15 -16.76
N VAL A 81 10.63 4.12 -16.10
CA VAL A 81 9.87 3.02 -16.74
C VAL A 81 8.40 2.94 -16.27
N LEU A 82 8.04 3.69 -15.21
CA LEU A 82 6.68 3.77 -14.69
C LEU A 82 6.01 5.08 -15.08
N ASN A 83 4.80 4.99 -15.67
CA ASN A 83 4.07 6.10 -16.28
C ASN A 83 3.20 6.90 -15.28
N PHE A 84 3.52 6.84 -13.99
CA PHE A 84 2.84 7.56 -12.92
C PHE A 84 3.89 8.09 -11.93
N PRO A 85 3.64 9.24 -11.25
CA PRO A 85 4.53 9.73 -10.21
C PRO A 85 4.64 8.73 -9.06
N MET A 86 5.88 8.37 -8.68
CA MET A 86 6.11 7.38 -7.63
C MET A 86 7.16 7.81 -6.57
N LEU A 87 7.75 8.99 -6.72
CA LEU A 87 8.85 9.46 -5.87
C LEU A 87 8.40 10.44 -4.77
N ALA A 88 7.10 10.57 -4.52
CA ALA A 88 6.61 11.40 -3.41
C ALA A 88 6.88 10.71 -2.07
N ASP A 89 7.55 11.36 -1.14
CA ASP A 89 7.87 10.81 0.18
C ASP A 89 6.61 10.57 1.02
N TYR A 90 5.56 11.36 0.79
CA TYR A 90 4.26 11.20 1.43
C TYR A 90 3.14 11.83 0.58
N ALA A 91 1.92 11.48 0.93
CA ALA A 91 0.70 12.13 0.47
C ALA A 91 -0.24 12.36 1.65
N VAL A 92 -1.19 13.29 1.51
CA VAL A 92 -2.22 13.53 2.53
C VAL A 92 -3.58 13.45 1.85
N LEU A 93 -4.46 12.59 2.39
CA LEU A 93 -5.81 12.38 1.88
C LEU A 93 -6.84 12.77 2.95
N PRO A 94 -7.84 13.59 2.64
CA PRO A 94 -8.96 13.83 3.53
C PRO A 94 -9.95 12.64 3.52
N VAL A 95 -10.31 12.16 4.71
CA VAL A 95 -11.35 11.14 4.89
C VAL A 95 -12.30 11.59 6.00
N GLY A 96 -13.50 12.00 5.64
CA GLY A 96 -14.41 12.66 6.57
C GLY A 96 -13.78 13.95 7.12
N GLN A 97 -13.62 14.01 8.44
CA GLN A 97 -12.97 15.14 9.13
C GLN A 97 -11.51 14.84 9.53
N ARG A 98 -10.95 13.69 9.14
CA ARG A 98 -9.59 13.27 9.45
C ARG A 98 -8.67 13.46 8.26
N LEU A 99 -7.41 13.71 8.51
CA LEU A 99 -6.36 13.60 7.50
C LEU A 99 -5.69 12.22 7.62
N VAL A 100 -5.49 11.58 6.49
CA VAL A 100 -4.71 10.36 6.38
C VAL A 100 -3.33 10.73 5.82
N TYR A 101 -2.30 10.62 6.64
CA TYR A 101 -0.91 10.73 6.22
C TYR A 101 -0.47 9.39 5.65
N VAL A 102 -0.27 9.39 4.34
CA VAL A 102 0.14 8.24 3.55
C VAL A 102 1.64 8.30 3.33
N THR A 103 2.35 7.27 3.75
CA THR A 103 3.80 7.14 3.55
C THR A 103 4.15 5.67 3.33
N HIS A 104 5.42 5.38 3.02
CA HIS A 104 5.83 3.97 2.98
C HIS A 104 6.10 3.39 4.38
N GLY A 105 6.67 4.17 5.30
CA GLY A 105 6.99 3.72 6.67
C GLY A 105 8.48 3.70 7.00
N HIS A 106 9.37 3.88 6.03
CA HIS A 106 10.82 3.87 6.27
C HIS A 106 11.35 5.22 6.84
N VAL A 107 10.63 6.33 6.61
CA VAL A 107 10.94 7.65 7.18
C VAL A 107 9.93 7.99 8.28
N PHE A 108 8.66 8.16 7.91
CA PHE A 108 7.59 8.42 8.86
C PHE A 108 6.91 7.11 9.26
N ASN A 109 6.87 6.84 10.57
CA ASN A 109 6.30 5.65 11.19
C ASN A 109 5.94 5.95 12.65
N LEU A 110 5.53 4.95 13.44
CA LEU A 110 5.19 5.13 14.85
C LEU A 110 6.33 5.66 15.75
N ASN A 111 7.59 5.47 15.34
CA ASN A 111 8.76 5.99 16.07
C ASN A 111 9.19 7.39 15.60
N HIS A 112 8.72 7.81 14.44
CA HIS A 112 9.00 9.12 13.84
C HIS A 112 7.74 9.62 13.14
N LEU A 113 6.84 10.21 13.90
CA LEU A 113 5.53 10.66 13.41
C LEU A 113 5.65 11.89 12.50
N PRO A 114 4.85 11.98 11.42
CA PRO A 114 4.59 13.25 10.76
C PRO A 114 3.77 14.18 11.69
N PRO A 115 3.56 15.44 11.34
CA PRO A 115 2.77 16.36 12.15
C PRO A 115 1.27 16.02 12.09
N LEU A 116 0.83 15.11 12.97
CA LEU A 116 -0.55 14.66 13.10
C LEU A 116 -1.33 15.51 14.12
N ALA A 117 -2.55 15.88 13.79
CA ALA A 117 -3.51 16.38 14.75
C ALA A 117 -4.24 15.21 15.46
N PRO A 118 -4.88 15.45 16.63
CA PRO A 118 -5.72 14.45 17.24
C PRO A 118 -6.80 13.93 16.29
N GLY A 119 -6.92 12.61 16.18
CA GLY A 119 -7.85 11.94 15.29
C GLY A 119 -7.31 11.65 13.88
N ASP A 120 -6.14 12.16 13.48
CA ASP A 120 -5.54 11.86 12.19
C ASP A 120 -5.05 10.40 12.10
N ILE A 121 -4.80 9.97 10.89
CA ILE A 121 -4.46 8.58 10.58
C ILE A 121 -3.07 8.53 9.93
N LEU A 122 -2.21 7.64 10.43
CA LEU A 122 -0.96 7.25 9.80
C LEU A 122 -1.18 5.96 9.01
N LEU A 123 -1.00 6.02 7.70
CA LEU A 123 -1.13 4.87 6.80
C LEU A 123 0.22 4.57 6.15
N HIS A 124 0.80 3.41 6.42
CA HIS A 124 2.05 2.98 5.79
C HIS A 124 2.18 1.45 5.64
N GLY A 125 3.08 1.00 4.75
CA GLY A 125 3.46 -0.39 4.52
C GLY A 125 4.77 -0.76 5.24
N HIS A 126 5.80 -1.16 4.49
CA HIS A 126 7.20 -1.39 4.91
C HIS A 126 7.44 -2.54 5.89
N THR A 127 6.60 -2.69 6.89
CA THR A 127 6.74 -3.78 7.88
C THR A 127 6.33 -5.14 7.32
N HIS A 128 5.53 -5.15 6.26
CA HIS A 128 4.88 -6.31 5.65
C HIS A 128 3.89 -7.03 6.59
N VAL A 129 3.47 -6.37 7.66
CA VAL A 129 2.53 -6.89 8.66
C VAL A 129 1.30 -6.00 8.69
N PRO A 130 0.09 -6.52 8.48
CA PRO A 130 -1.13 -5.72 8.57
C PRO A 130 -1.32 -5.17 9.98
N ALA A 131 -1.84 -3.93 10.08
CA ALA A 131 -2.07 -3.28 11.36
C ALA A 131 -3.30 -2.35 11.34
N TRP A 132 -3.93 -2.21 12.53
CA TRP A 132 -5.06 -1.32 12.83
C TRP A 132 -5.01 -0.93 14.30
N THR A 133 -4.05 -0.09 14.65
CA THR A 133 -3.71 0.22 16.05
C THR A 133 -4.05 1.65 16.39
N ASP A 134 -4.78 1.86 17.50
CA ASP A 134 -4.90 3.17 18.16
C ASP A 134 -3.59 3.44 18.94
N PHE A 135 -2.95 4.58 18.66
CA PHE A 135 -1.71 4.98 19.36
C PHE A 135 -1.88 6.25 20.20
N GLY A 136 -3.12 6.60 20.54
CA GLY A 136 -3.48 7.70 21.44
C GLY A 136 -4.09 8.91 20.72
N GLN A 137 -4.82 9.72 21.47
CA GLN A 137 -5.54 10.92 20.99
C GLN A 137 -6.54 10.64 19.83
N GLY A 138 -7.01 9.40 19.67
CA GLY A 138 -7.84 8.97 18.56
C GLY A 138 -7.10 8.78 17.24
N ASN A 139 -5.76 8.89 17.25
CA ASN A 139 -4.93 8.63 16.08
C ASN A 139 -4.81 7.13 15.80
N LEU A 140 -4.93 6.76 14.54
CA LEU A 140 -4.87 5.37 14.09
C LEU A 140 -3.63 5.14 13.22
N TYR A 141 -2.97 4.01 13.44
CA TYR A 141 -2.01 3.44 12.51
C TYR A 141 -2.65 2.32 11.72
N LEU A 142 -2.60 2.42 10.39
CA LEU A 142 -3.14 1.43 9.46
C LEU A 142 -2.04 0.93 8.53
N ASN A 143 -2.03 -0.38 8.27
CA ASN A 143 -1.07 -1.00 7.35
C ASN A 143 -1.79 -2.11 6.55
N PRO A 144 -1.70 -2.12 5.21
CA PRO A 144 -2.32 -3.17 4.39
C PRO A 144 -1.61 -4.54 4.49
N GLY A 145 -0.41 -4.62 5.09
CA GLY A 145 0.48 -5.76 4.94
C GLY A 145 1.26 -5.71 3.62
N SER A 146 1.73 -6.84 3.15
CA SER A 146 2.43 -6.97 1.87
C SER A 146 1.62 -7.80 0.87
N VAL A 147 1.62 -7.34 -0.38
CA VAL A 147 1.03 -8.10 -1.49
C VAL A 147 1.83 -9.38 -1.78
N SER A 148 3.16 -9.32 -1.73
CA SER A 148 4.01 -10.40 -2.24
C SER A 148 4.85 -11.15 -1.21
N ILE A 149 5.30 -10.50 -0.14
CA ILE A 149 6.20 -11.06 0.88
C ILE A 149 5.74 -10.71 2.30
N PRO A 150 4.53 -11.16 2.72
CA PRO A 150 4.04 -10.93 4.07
C PRO A 150 4.98 -11.52 5.12
N LYS A 151 5.01 -10.93 6.30
CA LYS A 151 5.81 -11.39 7.44
C LYS A 151 4.90 -11.88 8.58
N GLU A 152 5.50 -12.47 9.60
CA GLU A 152 4.80 -12.93 10.81
C GLU A 152 3.63 -13.90 10.53
N ASN A 153 3.74 -14.72 9.48
CA ASN A 153 2.70 -15.65 9.03
C ASN A 153 1.36 -14.98 8.70
N THR A 154 1.37 -13.70 8.32
CA THR A 154 0.18 -12.99 7.86
C THR A 154 -0.15 -13.34 6.40
N ALA A 155 -1.38 -13.06 5.98
CA ALA A 155 -1.80 -13.31 4.61
C ALA A 155 -1.19 -12.30 3.62
N HIS A 156 -1.07 -12.69 2.35
CA HIS A 156 -0.95 -11.75 1.23
C HIS A 156 -2.20 -10.89 1.18
N SER A 157 -2.07 -9.58 1.33
CA SER A 157 -3.21 -8.73 1.65
C SER A 157 -3.16 -7.34 1.02
N TYR A 158 -4.32 -6.73 1.01
CA TYR A 158 -4.57 -5.34 0.68
C TYR A 158 -5.70 -4.79 1.56
N MET A 159 -5.93 -3.49 1.49
CA MET A 159 -7.07 -2.84 2.15
C MET A 159 -8.02 -2.25 1.10
N THR A 160 -9.28 -2.06 1.48
CA THR A 160 -10.20 -1.16 0.79
C THR A 160 -10.68 -0.07 1.75
N LEU A 161 -10.88 1.15 1.22
CA LEU A 161 -11.51 2.26 1.92
C LEU A 161 -12.68 2.77 1.08
N GLU A 162 -13.88 2.70 1.64
CA GLU A 162 -15.10 3.21 1.01
C GLU A 162 -15.93 3.99 2.04
N GLY A 163 -16.16 5.29 1.77
CA GLY A 163 -16.69 6.19 2.80
C GLY A 163 -15.75 6.23 4.01
N ASN A 164 -16.24 5.80 5.17
CA ASN A 164 -15.47 5.68 6.41
C ASN A 164 -15.17 4.21 6.77
N THR A 165 -15.46 3.26 5.90
CA THR A 165 -15.23 1.83 6.15
C THR A 165 -13.91 1.38 5.56
N VAL A 166 -13.04 0.84 6.40
CA VAL A 166 -11.78 0.21 6.00
C VAL A 166 -11.91 -1.30 6.18
N CYS A 167 -11.54 -2.09 5.15
CA CYS A 167 -11.51 -3.55 5.23
C CYS A 167 -10.13 -4.06 4.85
N TRP A 168 -9.57 -4.97 5.65
CA TRP A 168 -8.37 -5.76 5.32
C TRP A 168 -8.81 -7.05 4.64
N LYS A 169 -8.25 -7.33 3.49
CA LYS A 169 -8.65 -8.46 2.65
C LYS A 169 -7.45 -9.27 2.19
N THR A 170 -7.64 -10.58 2.10
CA THR A 170 -6.67 -11.45 1.42
C THR A 170 -6.67 -11.18 -0.08
N MET A 171 -5.65 -11.65 -0.80
CA MET A 171 -5.59 -11.49 -2.27
C MET A 171 -6.76 -12.19 -2.99
N GLU A 172 -7.40 -13.19 -2.36
CA GLU A 172 -8.62 -13.86 -2.85
C GLU A 172 -9.89 -13.03 -2.60
N GLY A 173 -9.80 -11.95 -1.79
CA GLY A 173 -10.90 -11.02 -1.51
C GLY A 173 -11.68 -11.29 -0.23
N ALA A 174 -11.26 -12.27 0.59
CA ALA A 174 -11.88 -12.51 1.89
C ALA A 174 -11.53 -11.36 2.86
N CYS A 175 -12.55 -10.70 3.41
CA CYS A 175 -12.37 -9.68 4.44
C CYS A 175 -12.13 -10.37 5.78
N TYR A 176 -10.97 -10.12 6.42
CA TYR A 176 -10.62 -10.72 7.71
C TYR A 176 -10.59 -9.71 8.86
N HIS A 177 -10.60 -8.42 8.55
CA HIS A 177 -10.77 -7.34 9.52
C HIS A 177 -11.49 -6.14 8.90
N GLN A 178 -12.30 -5.45 9.71
CA GLN A 178 -13.03 -4.25 9.29
C GLN A 178 -13.01 -3.21 10.41
N LEU A 179 -12.85 -1.94 10.06
CA LEU A 179 -12.84 -0.80 10.96
C LEU A 179 -13.70 0.35 10.38
N GLN A 180 -14.40 1.06 11.25
CA GLN A 180 -15.03 2.35 10.96
C GLN A 180 -14.12 3.49 11.45
N LEU A 181 -13.83 4.45 10.55
CA LEU A 181 -12.98 5.62 10.85
C LEU A 181 -13.76 6.74 11.55
#